data_1e5260a8e5cf77f442111d1610893c7d
#
_entry.id   1e5260a8e5cf77f442111d1610893c7d
#
_cell.length_a   1.000
_cell.length_b   1.000
_cell.length_c   1.000
_cell.angle_alpha   90.00
_cell.angle_beta   90.00
_cell.angle_gamma   90.00
#
_symmetry.space_group_name_H-M   'P 1'
#
loop_
_entity.id
_entity.type
_entity.pdbx_description
1 polymer ?
#
loop_
_entity_poly.entity_id
_entity_poly.type
_entity_poly.pdbx_seq_one_letter_code
_entity_poly.pdbx_strand_id
1 'polypeptide(L)'
;MAFDPISAAISGGLGLASAFMGSNAASSAGKAQAAALARATAAQQAQAAQTRADLAPWRETGTGALYHLADLYGVPRSDGAGGMTAGSDFTGTPGYQFRFGEGLRGVNNSASAAGLIDSGSRLRALTDYGQGQAANEWGDYRGTIQSLAGVGQTAVGQQVAANQSNANSLANLYSQQGANAASTQIGQANAITGGLNNALIGYAYLNR
;
A
#
# COMPACT_ATOMS: atom_id res chain seq x y z
N MET A 1 -64.80 34.01 28.78
CA MET A 1 -63.32 34.09 28.47
C MET A 1 -63.20 34.04 26.98
N ALA A 2 -62.89 35.16 26.34
CA ALA A 2 -62.69 35.15 24.89
C ALA A 2 -61.36 34.55 24.59
N PHE A 3 -61.35 33.44 23.87
CA PHE A 3 -60.15 32.87 23.34
C PHE A 3 -59.62 33.72 22.21
N ASP A 4 -58.43 34.18 22.33
CA ASP A 4 -57.74 34.99 21.34
C ASP A 4 -57.22 34.06 20.21
N PRO A 5 -57.83 34.11 19.00
CA PRO A 5 -57.45 33.22 17.89
C PRO A 5 -56.02 33.40 17.44
N ILE A 6 -55.40 34.53 17.86
CA ILE A 6 -54.00 34.82 17.53
C ILE A 6 -53.02 33.92 18.29
N SER A 7 -53.31 33.61 19.56
CA SER A 7 -52.45 32.74 20.37
C SER A 7 -52.41 31.29 19.85
N ALA A 8 -53.48 30.85 19.24
CA ALA A 8 -53.59 29.49 18.70
C ALA A 8 -52.89 29.34 17.34
N ALA A 9 -52.97 30.35 16.50
CA ALA A 9 -52.23 30.36 15.24
C ALA A 9 -50.72 30.44 15.47
N ILE A 10 -50.29 31.11 16.56
CA ILE A 10 -48.89 31.21 16.94
C ILE A 10 -48.35 29.86 17.47
N SER A 11 -49.09 29.15 18.31
CA SER A 11 -48.63 27.85 18.87
C SER A 11 -48.59 26.73 17.82
N GLY A 12 -49.57 26.67 16.93
CA GLY A 12 -49.55 25.72 15.80
C GLY A 12 -48.46 26.01 14.77
N GLY A 13 -48.25 27.31 14.45
CA GLY A 13 -47.22 27.77 13.53
C GLY A 13 -45.80 27.55 14.08
N LEU A 14 -45.60 27.76 15.39
CA LEU A 14 -44.28 27.49 16.04
C LEU A 14 -43.95 25.99 16.08
N GLY A 15 -44.94 25.12 16.27
CA GLY A 15 -44.74 23.66 16.23
C GLY A 15 -44.31 23.15 14.84
N LEU A 16 -44.94 23.64 13.79
CA LEU A 16 -44.56 23.30 12.40
C LEU A 16 -43.23 23.96 11.99
N ALA A 17 -42.99 25.19 12.40
CA ALA A 17 -41.73 25.87 12.12
C ALA A 17 -40.54 25.19 12.81
N SER A 18 -40.70 24.74 14.05
CA SER A 18 -39.65 24.00 14.76
C SER A 18 -39.37 22.61 14.15
N ALA A 19 -40.40 21.89 13.70
CA ALA A 19 -40.27 20.65 12.98
C ALA A 19 -39.55 20.84 11.65
N PHE A 20 -39.87 21.88 10.90
CA PHE A 20 -39.22 22.19 9.63
C PHE A 20 -37.77 22.65 9.81
N MET A 21 -37.45 23.46 10.82
CA MET A 21 -36.08 23.85 11.14
C MET A 21 -35.27 22.67 11.64
N GLY A 22 -35.83 21.78 12.44
CA GLY A 22 -35.17 20.55 12.92
C GLY A 22 -34.86 19.60 11.78
N SER A 23 -35.75 19.39 10.81
CA SER A 23 -35.54 18.53 9.65
C SER A 23 -34.45 19.09 8.71
N ASN A 24 -34.45 20.44 8.50
CA ASN A 24 -33.43 21.09 7.69
C ASN A 24 -32.05 21.06 8.35
N ALA A 25 -31.94 21.23 9.66
CA ALA A 25 -30.69 21.10 10.40
C ALA A 25 -30.14 19.67 10.34
N ALA A 26 -31.00 18.67 10.51
CA ALA A 26 -30.61 17.26 10.38
C ALA A 26 -30.14 16.92 8.96
N SER A 27 -30.80 17.42 7.92
CA SER A 27 -30.39 17.21 6.54
C SER A 27 -29.06 17.90 6.20
N SER A 28 -28.83 19.10 6.73
CA SER A 28 -27.57 19.84 6.56
C SER A 28 -26.40 19.13 7.23
N ALA A 29 -26.59 18.64 8.46
CA ALA A 29 -25.63 17.85 9.18
C ALA A 29 -25.28 16.54 8.44
N GLY A 30 -26.30 15.85 7.90
CA GLY A 30 -26.09 14.65 7.10
C GLY A 30 -25.28 14.90 5.84
N LYS A 31 -25.52 16.00 5.12
CA LYS A 31 -24.73 16.40 3.96
C LYS A 31 -23.29 16.75 4.33
N ALA A 32 -23.07 17.47 5.42
CA ALA A 32 -21.73 17.81 5.89
C ALA A 32 -20.93 16.55 6.28
N GLN A 33 -21.56 15.58 6.94
CA GLN A 33 -20.95 14.31 7.29
C GLN A 33 -20.62 13.47 6.04
N ALA A 34 -21.54 13.40 5.08
CA ALA A 34 -21.28 12.71 3.81
C ALA A 34 -20.11 13.33 3.04
N ALA A 35 -20.02 14.67 3.02
CA ALA A 35 -18.91 15.36 2.39
C ALA A 35 -17.58 15.12 3.12
N ALA A 36 -17.57 15.11 4.45
CA ALA A 36 -16.37 14.78 5.24
C ALA A 36 -15.90 13.36 4.99
N LEU A 37 -16.83 12.41 4.91
CA LEU A 37 -16.53 11.01 4.63
C LEU A 37 -15.98 10.81 3.22
N ALA A 38 -16.55 11.48 2.21
CA ALA A 38 -16.05 11.43 0.85
C ALA A 38 -14.60 11.93 0.77
N ARG A 39 -14.26 13.01 1.50
CA ARG A 39 -12.89 13.52 1.60
C ARG A 39 -11.96 12.53 2.30
N ALA A 40 -12.40 11.91 3.40
CA ALA A 40 -11.62 10.90 4.12
C ALA A 40 -11.33 9.67 3.24
N THR A 41 -12.33 9.20 2.49
CA THR A 41 -12.19 8.08 1.54
C THR A 41 -11.22 8.45 0.41
N ALA A 42 -11.33 9.65 -0.17
CA ALA A 42 -10.43 10.12 -1.20
C ALA A 42 -8.99 10.25 -0.69
N ALA A 43 -8.79 10.76 0.53
CA ALA A 43 -7.47 10.85 1.16
C ALA A 43 -6.83 9.48 1.38
N GLN A 44 -7.60 8.49 1.83
CA GLN A 44 -7.11 7.12 2.00
C GLN A 44 -6.76 6.45 0.67
N GLN A 45 -7.55 6.66 -0.37
CA GLN A 45 -7.24 6.16 -1.71
C GLN A 45 -5.96 6.80 -2.26
N ALA A 46 -5.78 8.10 -2.07
CA ALA A 46 -4.57 8.82 -2.46
C ALA A 46 -3.34 8.28 -1.71
N GLN A 47 -3.45 8.05 -0.40
CA GLN A 47 -2.38 7.47 0.41
C GLN A 47 -2.02 6.04 -0.05
N ALA A 48 -3.03 5.22 -0.36
CA ALA A 48 -2.80 3.87 -0.89
C ALA A 48 -2.09 3.91 -2.26
N ALA A 49 -2.46 4.84 -3.13
CA ALA A 49 -1.81 5.05 -4.43
C ALA A 49 -0.36 5.50 -4.25
N GLN A 50 -0.10 6.43 -3.33
CA GLN A 50 1.24 6.89 -3.02
C GLN A 50 2.11 5.75 -2.46
N THR A 51 1.61 4.99 -1.50
CA THR A 51 2.34 3.82 -0.96
C THR A 51 2.71 2.82 -2.07
N ARG A 52 1.81 2.58 -3.04
CA ARG A 52 2.11 1.72 -4.19
C ARG A 52 3.20 2.31 -5.08
N ALA A 53 3.18 3.62 -5.31
CA ALA A 53 4.17 4.32 -6.11
C ALA A 53 5.55 4.31 -5.41
N ASP A 54 5.60 4.58 -4.11
CA ASP A 54 6.83 4.60 -3.33
C ASP A 54 7.49 3.21 -3.24
N LEU A 55 6.69 2.15 -3.20
CA LEU A 55 7.18 0.76 -3.16
C LEU A 55 7.43 0.16 -4.55
N ALA A 56 7.00 0.82 -5.64
CA ALA A 56 7.14 0.30 -6.99
C ALA A 56 8.60 -0.02 -7.37
N PRO A 57 9.60 0.87 -7.15
CA PRO A 57 10.98 0.59 -7.51
C PRO A 57 11.54 -0.67 -6.82
N TRP A 58 11.18 -0.86 -5.55
CA TRP A 58 11.62 -2.03 -4.77
C TRP A 58 10.99 -3.32 -5.25
N ARG A 59 9.69 -3.29 -5.58
CA ARG A 59 8.98 -4.44 -6.16
C ARG A 59 9.52 -4.82 -7.52
N GLU A 60 9.74 -3.83 -8.40
CA GLU A 60 10.26 -4.05 -9.75
C GLU A 60 11.66 -4.63 -9.69
N THR A 61 12.54 -4.08 -8.86
CA THR A 61 13.88 -4.61 -8.64
C THR A 61 13.84 -6.04 -8.11
N GLY A 62 12.99 -6.31 -7.12
CA GLY A 62 12.86 -7.66 -6.56
C GLY A 62 12.27 -8.67 -7.55
N THR A 63 11.30 -8.24 -8.36
CA THR A 63 10.72 -9.08 -9.43
C THR A 63 11.76 -9.38 -10.50
N GLY A 64 12.55 -8.38 -10.92
CA GLY A 64 13.65 -8.54 -11.85
C GLY A 64 14.71 -9.51 -11.31
N ALA A 65 15.07 -9.39 -10.03
CA ALA A 65 16.00 -10.30 -9.37
C ALA A 65 15.47 -11.75 -9.31
N LEU A 66 14.16 -11.93 -9.02
CA LEU A 66 13.54 -13.26 -9.05
C LEU A 66 13.55 -13.87 -10.45
N TYR A 67 13.26 -13.10 -11.47
CA TYR A 67 13.31 -13.56 -12.86
C TYR A 67 14.72 -13.94 -13.26
N HIS A 68 15.70 -13.12 -12.89
CA HIS A 68 17.10 -13.44 -13.15
C HIS A 68 17.56 -14.70 -12.41
N LEU A 69 17.13 -14.88 -11.16
CA LEU A 69 17.41 -16.09 -10.40
C LEU A 69 16.75 -17.32 -11.04
N ALA A 70 15.50 -17.21 -11.50
CA ALA A 70 14.81 -18.28 -12.22
C ALA A 70 15.56 -18.67 -13.51
N ASP A 71 16.02 -17.68 -14.28
CA ASP A 71 16.80 -17.92 -15.50
C ASP A 71 18.13 -18.62 -15.20
N LEU A 72 18.82 -18.25 -14.10
CA LEU A 72 20.06 -18.89 -13.66
C LEU A 72 19.89 -20.37 -13.33
N TYR A 73 18.73 -20.74 -12.80
CA TYR A 73 18.42 -22.12 -12.39
C TYR A 73 17.56 -22.88 -13.41
N GLY A 74 17.25 -22.28 -14.56
CA GLY A 74 16.41 -22.90 -15.58
C GLY A 74 14.97 -23.14 -15.13
N VAL A 75 14.46 -22.33 -14.19
CA VAL A 75 13.08 -22.41 -13.70
C VAL A 75 12.15 -21.72 -14.69
N PRO A 76 11.16 -22.43 -15.28
CA PRO A 76 10.21 -21.82 -16.21
C PRO A 76 9.38 -20.75 -15.51
N ARG A 77 9.15 -19.62 -16.20
CA ARG A 77 8.25 -18.57 -15.74
C ARG A 77 6.82 -18.81 -16.25
N SER A 78 5.84 -18.29 -15.52
CA SER A 78 4.42 -18.41 -15.88
C SER A 78 4.03 -17.69 -17.17
N ASP A 79 4.86 -16.74 -17.63
CA ASP A 79 4.69 -16.00 -18.89
C ASP A 79 5.26 -16.77 -20.11
N GLY A 80 5.77 -17.97 -19.91
CA GLY A 80 6.41 -18.78 -20.96
C GLY A 80 7.81 -18.27 -21.36
N ALA A 81 8.24 -17.14 -20.83
CA ALA A 81 9.61 -16.67 -20.96
C ALA A 81 10.41 -17.25 -19.81
N GLY A 82 11.49 -17.86 -20.09
CA GLY A 82 12.38 -18.46 -19.09
C GLY A 82 13.08 -19.65 -19.69
N GLY A 83 14.33 -19.56 -19.80
CA GLY A 83 15.23 -20.59 -20.17
C GLY A 83 16.56 -20.27 -19.50
N MET A 84 17.43 -21.27 -19.33
CA MET A 84 18.79 -21.00 -18.92
C MET A 84 19.39 -19.98 -19.89
N THR A 85 19.50 -18.72 -19.47
CA THR A 85 20.41 -17.78 -20.12
C THR A 85 21.81 -18.26 -19.79
N ALA A 86 22.45 -18.92 -20.76
CA ALA A 86 23.83 -19.30 -20.67
C ALA A 86 24.66 -18.05 -20.38
N GLY A 87 25.27 -18.03 -19.18
CA GLY A 87 26.16 -16.94 -18.81
C GLY A 87 25.46 -15.81 -18.09
N SER A 88 25.20 -16.03 -16.81
CA SER A 88 25.22 -14.92 -15.89
C SER A 88 26.56 -14.24 -16.00
N ASP A 89 26.57 -12.98 -16.45
CA ASP A 89 27.79 -12.19 -16.66
C ASP A 89 28.43 -11.74 -15.34
N PHE A 90 28.50 -12.63 -14.33
CA PHE A 90 29.22 -12.31 -13.10
C PHE A 90 30.71 -12.05 -13.38
N THR A 91 31.25 -12.65 -14.45
CA THR A 91 32.63 -12.42 -14.90
C THR A 91 32.83 -11.06 -15.55
N GLY A 92 31.76 -10.42 -16.03
CA GLY A 92 31.76 -9.06 -16.57
C GLY A 92 31.78 -7.96 -15.52
N THR A 93 31.60 -8.28 -14.24
CA THR A 93 31.61 -7.26 -13.19
C THR A 93 33.01 -6.62 -13.05
N PRO A 94 33.09 -5.28 -12.93
CA PRO A 94 34.40 -4.60 -12.77
C PRO A 94 35.17 -5.13 -11.56
N GLY A 95 34.50 -5.50 -10.49
CA GLY A 95 35.09 -6.06 -9.29
C GLY A 95 35.75 -7.41 -9.51
N TYR A 96 35.10 -8.30 -10.27
CA TYR A 96 35.67 -9.60 -10.64
C TYR A 96 36.92 -9.42 -11.48
N GLN A 97 36.85 -8.65 -12.56
CA GLN A 97 37.98 -8.44 -13.45
C GLN A 97 39.20 -7.83 -12.76
N PHE A 98 38.96 -6.87 -11.87
CA PHE A 98 40.04 -6.28 -11.06
C PHE A 98 40.69 -7.33 -10.15
N ARG A 99 39.91 -8.02 -9.32
CA ARG A 99 40.43 -9.05 -8.39
C ARG A 99 41.14 -10.16 -9.12
N PHE A 100 40.56 -10.62 -10.23
CA PHE A 100 41.14 -11.69 -11.06
C PHE A 100 42.48 -11.24 -11.65
N GLY A 101 42.57 -10.02 -12.20
CA GLY A 101 43.78 -9.47 -12.77
C GLY A 101 44.90 -9.29 -11.72
N GLU A 102 44.58 -8.76 -10.57
CA GLU A 102 45.56 -8.55 -9.48
C GLU A 102 46.03 -9.88 -8.91
N GLY A 103 45.17 -10.88 -8.76
CA GLY A 103 45.57 -12.19 -8.29
C GLY A 103 46.46 -12.96 -9.30
N LEU A 104 46.16 -12.85 -10.60
CA LEU A 104 47.06 -13.39 -11.64
C LEU A 104 48.44 -12.77 -11.56
N ARG A 105 48.53 -11.44 -11.34
CA ARG A 105 49.82 -10.76 -11.13
C ARG A 105 50.53 -11.27 -9.87
N GLY A 106 49.80 -11.47 -8.76
CA GLY A 106 50.31 -12.02 -7.52
C GLY A 106 50.94 -13.42 -7.71
N VAL A 107 50.22 -14.32 -8.36
CA VAL A 107 50.70 -15.68 -8.66
C VAL A 107 51.94 -15.65 -9.58
N ASN A 108 51.91 -14.82 -10.62
CA ASN A 108 53.04 -14.68 -11.51
C ASN A 108 54.28 -14.13 -10.84
N ASN A 109 54.14 -13.10 -10.01
CA ASN A 109 55.25 -12.47 -9.27
C ASN A 109 55.84 -13.46 -8.26
N SER A 110 55.00 -14.24 -7.57
CA SER A 110 55.47 -15.29 -6.65
C SER A 110 56.23 -16.41 -7.37
N ALA A 111 55.73 -16.86 -8.51
CA ALA A 111 56.38 -17.84 -9.34
C ALA A 111 57.73 -17.33 -9.88
N SER A 112 57.78 -16.08 -10.28
CA SER A 112 59.02 -15.41 -10.76
C SER A 112 60.08 -15.35 -9.65
N ALA A 113 59.68 -14.91 -8.46
CA ALA A 113 60.57 -14.85 -7.30
C ALA A 113 61.13 -16.23 -6.91
N ALA A 114 60.37 -17.30 -7.12
CA ALA A 114 60.78 -18.66 -6.85
C ALA A 114 61.52 -19.33 -8.04
N GLY A 115 61.72 -18.65 -9.16
CA GLY A 115 62.38 -19.23 -10.36
C GLY A 115 61.50 -20.28 -11.07
N LEU A 116 60.18 -20.24 -10.86
CA LEU A 116 59.24 -21.27 -11.32
C LEU A 116 58.34 -20.78 -12.47
N ILE A 117 58.76 -19.80 -13.24
CA ILE A 117 57.98 -19.18 -14.31
C ILE A 117 57.46 -20.19 -15.32
N ASP A 118 58.29 -21.12 -15.74
CA ASP A 118 57.98 -22.15 -16.74
C ASP A 118 57.59 -23.50 -16.12
N SER A 119 57.14 -23.50 -14.86
CA SER A 119 56.84 -24.73 -14.13
C SER A 119 55.36 -25.12 -14.18
N GLY A 120 55.08 -26.41 -14.15
CA GLY A 120 53.73 -26.94 -14.02
C GLY A 120 53.07 -26.57 -12.69
N SER A 121 53.85 -26.23 -11.65
CA SER A 121 53.33 -25.71 -10.37
C SER A 121 52.66 -24.32 -10.51
N ARG A 122 53.23 -23.43 -11.34
CA ARG A 122 52.60 -22.13 -11.65
C ARG A 122 51.28 -22.30 -12.38
N LEU A 123 51.22 -23.22 -13.36
CA LEU A 123 49.98 -23.49 -14.10
C LEU A 123 48.87 -23.99 -13.18
N ARG A 124 49.19 -24.89 -12.26
CA ARG A 124 48.24 -25.35 -11.23
C ARG A 124 47.77 -24.18 -10.35
N ALA A 125 48.69 -23.37 -9.82
CA ALA A 125 48.35 -22.23 -8.98
C ALA A 125 47.46 -21.22 -9.69
N LEU A 126 47.68 -20.98 -11.00
CA LEU A 126 46.79 -20.12 -11.82
C LEU A 126 45.41 -20.73 -12.01
N THR A 127 45.34 -22.03 -12.23
CA THR A 127 44.06 -22.76 -12.38
C THR A 127 43.28 -22.76 -11.07
N ASP A 128 43.94 -23.09 -9.96
CA ASP A 128 43.32 -23.10 -8.62
C ASP A 128 42.84 -21.73 -8.22
N TYR A 129 43.65 -20.67 -8.48
CA TYR A 129 43.23 -19.29 -8.24
C TYR A 129 42.02 -18.90 -9.08
N GLY A 130 42.03 -19.23 -10.39
CA GLY A 130 40.94 -18.94 -11.30
C GLY A 130 39.61 -19.60 -10.89
N GLN A 131 39.69 -20.91 -10.56
CA GLN A 131 38.51 -21.64 -10.08
C GLN A 131 37.99 -21.11 -8.73
N GLY A 132 38.88 -20.83 -7.79
CA GLY A 132 38.53 -20.30 -6.49
C GLY A 132 37.87 -18.91 -6.60
N GLN A 133 38.47 -18.03 -7.42
CA GLN A 133 37.91 -16.70 -7.67
C GLN A 133 36.54 -16.77 -8.35
N ALA A 134 36.38 -17.63 -9.34
CA ALA A 134 35.10 -17.82 -10.01
C ALA A 134 34.00 -18.36 -9.08
N ALA A 135 34.35 -19.33 -8.22
CA ALA A 135 33.41 -19.88 -7.24
C ALA A 135 32.97 -18.85 -6.19
N ASN A 136 33.91 -18.06 -5.67
CA ASN A 136 33.60 -17.00 -4.71
C ASN A 136 32.70 -15.93 -5.33
N GLU A 137 33.06 -15.44 -6.51
CA GLU A 137 32.27 -14.40 -7.21
C GLU A 137 30.87 -14.89 -7.58
N TRP A 138 30.76 -16.15 -8.01
CA TRP A 138 29.46 -16.76 -8.24
C TRP A 138 28.59 -16.80 -6.98
N GLY A 139 29.21 -17.14 -5.84
CA GLY A 139 28.53 -17.12 -4.55
C GLY A 139 28.03 -15.71 -4.17
N ASP A 140 28.89 -14.72 -4.30
CA ASP A 140 28.57 -13.31 -4.01
C ASP A 140 27.51 -12.75 -4.95
N TYR A 141 27.62 -13.04 -6.24
CA TYR A 141 26.65 -12.64 -7.26
C TYR A 141 25.25 -13.19 -6.98
N ARG A 142 25.19 -14.52 -6.74
CA ARG A 142 23.94 -15.19 -6.37
C ARG A 142 23.35 -14.63 -5.08
N GLY A 143 24.19 -14.41 -4.05
CA GLY A 143 23.79 -13.84 -2.78
C GLY A 143 23.19 -12.43 -2.94
N THR A 144 23.78 -11.61 -3.79
CA THR A 144 23.28 -10.27 -4.11
C THR A 144 21.89 -10.33 -4.77
N ILE A 145 21.71 -11.23 -5.75
CA ILE A 145 20.41 -11.40 -6.43
C ILE A 145 19.35 -11.90 -5.45
N GLN A 146 19.68 -12.86 -4.59
CA GLN A 146 18.77 -13.34 -3.54
C GLN A 146 18.39 -12.24 -2.56
N SER A 147 19.34 -11.39 -2.18
CA SER A 147 19.08 -10.23 -1.32
C SER A 147 18.12 -9.24 -1.97
N LEU A 148 18.33 -8.91 -3.25
CA LEU A 148 17.44 -8.03 -4.00
C LEU A 148 16.03 -8.62 -4.14
N ALA A 149 15.92 -9.93 -4.38
CA ALA A 149 14.63 -10.63 -4.40
C ALA A 149 13.93 -10.56 -3.04
N GLY A 150 14.66 -10.69 -1.94
CA GLY A 150 14.17 -10.53 -0.56
C GLY A 150 13.65 -9.12 -0.28
N VAL A 151 14.32 -8.09 -0.79
CA VAL A 151 13.85 -6.70 -0.70
C VAL A 151 12.51 -6.53 -1.40
N GLY A 152 12.35 -7.11 -2.60
CA GLY A 152 11.07 -7.10 -3.31
C GLY A 152 9.95 -7.79 -2.54
N GLN A 153 10.23 -8.94 -1.94
CA GLN A 153 9.26 -9.66 -1.10
C GLN A 153 8.84 -8.83 0.12
N THR A 154 9.79 -8.15 0.76
CA THR A 154 9.50 -7.24 1.87
C THR A 154 8.61 -6.08 1.43
N ALA A 155 8.87 -5.46 0.28
CA ALA A 155 8.06 -4.39 -0.26
C ALA A 155 6.62 -4.84 -0.58
N VAL A 156 6.45 -6.05 -1.12
CA VAL A 156 5.12 -6.65 -1.33
C VAL A 156 4.41 -6.89 0.00
N GLY A 157 5.11 -7.41 1.01
CA GLY A 157 4.55 -7.61 2.36
C GLY A 157 4.07 -6.30 2.99
N GLN A 158 4.86 -5.24 2.90
CA GLN A 158 4.46 -3.91 3.37
C GLN A 158 3.25 -3.36 2.62
N GLN A 159 3.18 -3.56 1.30
CA GLN A 159 2.02 -3.14 0.51
C GLN A 159 0.75 -3.90 0.91
N VAL A 160 0.84 -5.21 1.14
CA VAL A 160 -0.30 -6.02 1.61
C VAL A 160 -0.77 -5.53 2.97
N ALA A 161 0.13 -5.26 3.92
CA ALA A 161 -0.21 -4.73 5.23
C ALA A 161 -0.87 -3.34 5.15
N ALA A 162 -0.35 -2.45 4.29
CA ALA A 162 -0.94 -1.14 4.04
C ALA A 162 -2.34 -1.26 3.41
N ASN A 163 -2.53 -2.16 2.43
CA ASN A 163 -3.84 -2.40 1.82
C ASN A 163 -4.84 -2.94 2.84
N GLN A 164 -4.43 -3.85 3.72
CA GLN A 164 -5.30 -4.38 4.79
C GLN A 164 -5.71 -3.29 5.78
N SER A 165 -4.76 -2.44 6.20
CA SER A 165 -5.05 -1.30 7.07
C SER A 165 -6.03 -0.32 6.41
N ASN A 166 -5.82 0.01 5.13
CA ASN A 166 -6.72 0.87 4.36
C ASN A 166 -8.12 0.26 4.22
N ALA A 167 -8.21 -1.06 3.95
CA ALA A 167 -9.49 -1.75 3.86
C ALA A 167 -10.27 -1.70 5.19
N ASN A 168 -9.60 -1.94 6.32
CA ASN A 168 -10.19 -1.85 7.64
C ASN A 168 -10.66 -0.42 7.96
N SER A 169 -9.86 0.57 7.62
CA SER A 169 -10.22 1.99 7.80
C SER A 169 -11.43 2.39 6.96
N LEU A 170 -11.48 1.95 5.70
CA LEU A 170 -12.63 2.17 4.82
C LEU A 170 -13.89 1.48 5.35
N ALA A 171 -13.79 0.23 5.83
CA ALA A 171 -14.91 -0.48 6.43
C ALA A 171 -15.46 0.27 7.65
N ASN A 172 -14.58 0.80 8.52
CA ASN A 172 -14.99 1.63 9.66
C ASN A 172 -15.67 2.93 9.22
N LEU A 173 -15.16 3.60 8.18
CA LEU A 173 -15.77 4.80 7.63
C LEU A 173 -17.17 4.51 7.06
N TYR A 174 -17.33 3.42 6.32
CA TYR A 174 -18.65 3.03 5.79
C TYR A 174 -19.64 2.63 6.89
N SER A 175 -19.19 1.95 7.95
CA SER A 175 -20.06 1.64 9.09
C SER A 175 -20.51 2.89 9.84
N GLN A 176 -19.60 3.88 10.03
CA GLN A 176 -19.96 5.18 10.58
C GLN A 176 -20.95 5.95 9.70
N GLN A 177 -20.75 5.86 8.38
CA GLN A 177 -21.69 6.46 7.42
C GLN A 177 -23.10 5.86 7.58
N GLY A 178 -23.20 4.55 7.64
CA GLY A 178 -24.47 3.86 7.85
C GLY A 178 -25.14 4.28 9.15
N ALA A 179 -24.40 4.32 10.25
CA ALA A 179 -24.92 4.75 11.55
C ALA A 179 -25.37 6.22 11.53
N ASN A 180 -24.58 7.11 10.91
CA ASN A 180 -24.90 8.54 10.79
C ASN A 180 -26.14 8.78 9.89
N ALA A 181 -26.25 8.04 8.78
CA ALA A 181 -27.42 8.10 7.91
C ALA A 181 -28.70 7.65 8.64
N ALA A 182 -28.62 6.55 9.39
CA ALA A 182 -29.73 6.06 10.20
C ALA A 182 -30.11 7.06 11.29
N SER A 183 -29.16 7.64 12.02
CA SER A 183 -29.45 8.65 13.05
C SER A 183 -30.06 9.92 12.49
N THR A 184 -29.63 10.35 11.30
CA THR A 184 -30.21 11.50 10.60
C THR A 184 -31.67 11.25 10.20
N GLN A 185 -31.97 10.04 9.68
CA GLN A 185 -33.34 9.67 9.33
C GLN A 185 -34.26 9.58 10.56
N ILE A 186 -33.75 8.99 11.65
CA ILE A 186 -34.49 8.93 12.92
C ILE A 186 -34.73 10.34 13.46
N GLY A 187 -33.71 11.20 13.41
CA GLY A 187 -33.84 12.60 13.84
C GLY A 187 -34.90 13.37 13.02
N GLN A 188 -34.93 13.18 11.71
CA GLN A 188 -35.94 13.78 10.85
C GLN A 188 -37.34 13.25 11.16
N ALA A 189 -37.50 11.94 11.33
CA ALA A 189 -38.79 11.32 11.68
C ALA A 189 -39.30 11.84 13.03
N ASN A 190 -38.43 11.91 14.05
CA ASN A 190 -38.77 12.43 15.38
C ASN A 190 -39.17 13.93 15.34
N ALA A 191 -38.48 14.75 14.54
CA ALA A 191 -38.79 16.14 14.37
C ALA A 191 -40.19 16.34 13.73
N ILE A 192 -40.53 15.57 12.72
CA ILE A 192 -41.83 15.58 12.06
C ILE A 192 -42.91 15.12 13.03
N THR A 193 -42.70 13.98 13.70
CA THR A 193 -43.70 13.43 14.67
C THR A 193 -43.92 14.35 15.86
N GLY A 194 -42.84 14.93 16.39
CA GLY A 194 -42.94 15.91 17.48
C GLY A 194 -43.67 17.20 17.07
N GLY A 195 -43.41 17.67 15.83
CA GLY A 195 -44.14 18.85 15.28
C GLY A 195 -45.61 18.57 15.06
N LEU A 196 -45.98 17.38 14.54
CA LEU A 196 -47.37 16.95 14.37
C LEU A 196 -48.09 16.81 15.72
N ASN A 197 -47.46 16.21 16.73
CA ASN A 197 -48.02 16.09 18.06
C ASN A 197 -48.27 17.45 18.70
N ASN A 198 -47.37 18.41 18.59
CA ASN A 198 -47.56 19.76 19.09
C ASN A 198 -48.67 20.49 18.36
N ALA A 199 -48.79 20.31 17.04
CA ALA A 199 -49.89 20.88 16.25
C ALA A 199 -51.24 20.28 16.63
N LEU A 200 -51.33 18.96 16.85
CA LEU A 200 -52.56 18.27 17.30
C LEU A 200 -52.99 18.69 18.70
N ILE A 201 -52.03 18.83 19.63
CA ILE A 201 -52.33 19.36 20.99
C ILE A 201 -52.84 20.79 20.92
N GLY A 202 -52.23 21.64 20.08
CA GLY A 202 -52.67 23.01 19.85
C GLY A 202 -54.11 23.07 19.28
N TYR A 203 -54.41 22.19 18.31
CA TYR A 203 -55.76 22.08 17.73
C TYR A 203 -56.81 21.59 18.76
N ALA A 204 -56.45 20.61 19.57
CA ALA A 204 -57.32 20.07 20.62
C ALA A 204 -57.61 21.13 21.72
N TYR A 205 -56.68 22.02 22.03
CA TYR A 205 -56.87 23.13 22.95
C TYR A 205 -57.82 24.22 22.42
N LEU A 206 -57.86 24.38 21.09
CA LEU A 206 -58.70 25.35 20.42
C LEU A 206 -60.18 24.96 20.32
N ASN A 207 -60.45 23.64 20.33
CA ASN A 207 -61.79 23.10 20.15
C ASN A 207 -62.50 22.71 21.47
N ARG A 208 -61.94 23.13 22.59
CA ARG A 208 -62.57 23.07 23.92
C ARG A 208 -63.12 24.41 24.32
#